data_c619bdee3f1df4592d00f75d6114a7dd
#
_entry.id   c619bdee3f1df4592d00f75d6114a7dd
#
_cell.length_a   1.000
_cell.length_b   1.000
_cell.length_c   1.000
_cell.angle_alpha   90.00
_cell.angle_beta   90.00
_cell.angle_gamma   90.00
#
_symmetry.space_group_name_H-M   'P 1'
#
loop_
_entity.id
_entity.type
_entity.pdbx_description
1 polymer ?
#
loop_
_entity_poly.entity_id
_entity_poly.type
_entity_poly.pdbx_seq_one_letter_code
_entity_poly.pdbx_strand_id
1 'polypeptide(L)'
;MNKHLKNLPSNFFEGTATPTFHAAQTPRISSRARSNVRNGISLLLSLGALSTAVAQTSVDAPGASAADAQTTGTQAAPAPTGLWDRSTLFGDMGGLRPWLGNYGVTLSIQETSEYLRNLSGGVSREGAYDGLTQASVQVDTSKAFGLPGGTFNVSGLQIHGSNLTQRSLLTLQSASGIEAEASTRLWELWYQQSLLDGRLDVKLGQQSLDQEFMISQYATPFMNATFGWPVLPSADMPSGGPAYPLSSLGVRFRAKASDTVTVLAGVFDGNPAGSNSGDPQKQNSSGTNFNLRNGALFIAEVQYAINQPPADPKAPQPSGLPGTYKLGFWYNTQNFADLQHDTNGLSLANPASNGIPANHRGDYSVYAVADQMVWRPSADSPQSVGVFARVMGAPGDRNLVDLGVNAGITLKAPFKGRDNDVAGLAVGYAKIGSNAQGLAQDTASFSTPGYPQRSAETIIEATYQYQVAPWWQLQADFQYAFRPAGGIPNPVNPSGRVHDEAVIGIRTVVNF
;
A
#
# COMPACT_ATOMS: atom_id res chain seq x y z
N MET A 1 -41.83 -30.84 14.44
CA MET A 1 -41.66 -30.86 15.89
C MET A 1 -40.52 -29.92 16.24
N ASN A 2 -40.91 -28.72 16.67
CA ASN A 2 -39.98 -27.64 17.10
C ASN A 2 -39.58 -27.82 18.55
N LYS A 3 -38.34 -27.52 18.86
CA LYS A 3 -37.73 -26.95 20.08
C LYS A 3 -36.44 -27.66 20.44
N HIS A 4 -35.41 -26.88 20.47
CA HIS A 4 -34.11 -26.94 21.17
C HIS A 4 -32.92 -26.67 20.27
N LEU A 5 -32.68 -25.41 19.98
CA LEU A 5 -31.37 -24.85 19.68
C LEU A 5 -31.43 -23.34 20.04
N LYS A 6 -31.43 -23.06 21.32
CA LYS A 6 -31.08 -21.74 21.88
C LYS A 6 -30.04 -21.99 22.95
N ASN A 7 -28.95 -21.25 22.88
CA ASN A 7 -27.82 -21.10 23.77
C ASN A 7 -26.52 -21.73 23.27
N LEU A 8 -25.84 -21.01 22.40
CA LEU A 8 -24.39 -20.99 22.32
C LEU A 8 -23.95 -19.53 22.49
N PRO A 9 -22.97 -19.22 23.36
CA PRO A 9 -22.53 -17.85 23.62
C PRO A 9 -21.74 -17.31 22.42
N SER A 10 -22.12 -16.13 21.96
CA SER A 10 -21.60 -15.41 20.81
C SER A 10 -20.35 -14.56 21.13
N ASN A 11 -19.34 -15.10 21.85
CA ASN A 11 -18.17 -14.32 22.25
C ASN A 11 -16.87 -15.11 22.02
N PHE A 12 -16.50 -15.38 20.76
CA PHE A 12 -15.23 -16.08 20.50
C PHE A 12 -14.38 -15.47 19.40
N PHE A 13 -14.65 -14.25 18.94
CA PHE A 13 -13.85 -13.60 17.87
C PHE A 13 -13.67 -12.10 18.08
N GLU A 14 -13.32 -11.66 19.27
CA GLU A 14 -12.84 -10.29 19.49
C GLU A 14 -11.34 -10.33 19.82
N GLY A 15 -10.51 -10.30 18.81
CA GLY A 15 -9.06 -10.28 19.05
C GLY A 15 -8.18 -10.33 17.81
N THR A 16 -8.75 -10.65 16.66
CA THR A 16 -8.05 -10.56 15.38
C THR A 16 -8.90 -9.71 14.45
N ALA A 17 -8.32 -8.74 13.78
CA ALA A 17 -8.99 -7.87 12.82
C ALA A 17 -9.53 -8.65 11.62
N THR A 18 -10.64 -9.35 11.84
CA THR A 18 -11.49 -9.90 10.80
C THR A 18 -12.81 -9.15 10.84
N PRO A 19 -13.32 -8.59 9.73
CA PRO A 19 -14.56 -7.84 9.73
C PRO A 19 -15.74 -8.76 10.02
N THR A 20 -16.41 -8.57 11.15
CA THR A 20 -17.67 -9.21 11.47
C THR A 20 -18.84 -8.36 10.98
N PHE A 21 -19.64 -8.92 10.08
CA PHE A 21 -20.91 -8.33 9.67
C PHE A 21 -21.93 -8.39 10.83
N HIS A 22 -22.38 -7.23 11.29
CA HIS A 22 -23.59 -7.09 12.08
C HIS A 22 -24.58 -6.18 11.37
N ALA A 23 -25.69 -6.76 10.95
CA ALA A 23 -26.89 -6.01 10.60
C ALA A 23 -27.51 -5.44 11.87
N ALA A 24 -27.46 -4.13 12.06
CA ALA A 24 -28.06 -3.44 13.19
C ALA A 24 -29.40 -2.84 12.78
N GLN A 25 -30.43 -3.20 13.53
CA GLN A 25 -31.76 -2.61 13.51
C GLN A 25 -31.74 -1.18 14.07
N THR A 26 -32.45 -0.29 13.40
CA THR A 26 -32.66 1.10 13.79
C THR A 26 -33.55 1.26 15.04
N PRO A 27 -33.18 2.10 16.02
CA PRO A 27 -34.13 2.72 16.91
C PRO A 27 -34.54 4.13 16.44
N ARG A 28 -35.82 4.36 16.33
CA ARG A 28 -36.43 5.69 16.19
C ARG A 28 -36.21 6.47 17.49
N ILE A 29 -35.66 7.67 17.40
CA ILE A 29 -35.80 8.69 18.45
C ILE A 29 -36.17 10.03 17.80
N SER A 30 -37.08 10.68 18.49
CA SER A 30 -37.86 11.83 18.15
C SER A 30 -37.10 13.16 18.09
N SER A 31 -37.65 14.04 17.27
CA SER A 31 -37.36 15.47 17.12
C SER A 31 -37.38 16.28 18.42
N ARG A 32 -36.39 17.16 18.64
CA ARG A 32 -36.49 18.59 19.01
C ARG A 32 -35.15 19.12 19.55
N ALA A 33 -34.56 20.03 18.81
CA ALA A 33 -34.15 21.35 19.29
C ALA A 33 -33.38 22.08 18.18
N ARG A 34 -33.96 23.19 17.73
CA ARG A 34 -33.29 24.21 16.89
C ARG A 34 -32.50 25.14 17.79
N SER A 35 -31.28 25.53 17.39
CA SER A 35 -30.99 26.98 17.22
C SER A 35 -29.51 27.20 16.81
N ASN A 36 -29.35 27.91 15.72
CA ASN A 36 -28.39 28.98 15.41
C ASN A 36 -26.92 28.85 15.80
N VAL A 37 -26.07 28.53 14.85
CA VAL A 37 -24.93 29.38 14.46
C VAL A 37 -24.80 29.32 12.93
N ARG A 38 -25.33 30.33 12.27
CA ARG A 38 -25.01 30.73 10.89
C ARG A 38 -24.01 31.87 10.98
N ASN A 39 -22.92 31.71 10.29
CA ASN A 39 -22.16 32.67 9.48
C ASN A 39 -20.66 32.44 9.61
N GLY A 40 -20.06 32.14 8.48
CA GLY A 40 -18.63 32.31 8.28
C GLY A 40 -17.88 31.05 7.83
N ILE A 41 -18.22 30.50 6.69
CA ILE A 41 -17.35 29.81 5.71
C ILE A 41 -18.28 29.40 4.55
N SER A 42 -18.68 30.36 3.76
CA SER A 42 -19.42 30.13 2.50
C SER A 42 -18.77 30.94 1.40
N LEU A 43 -17.56 30.55 1.02
CA LEU A 43 -16.96 31.03 -0.24
C LEU A 43 -15.84 30.12 -0.74
N LEU A 44 -16.06 28.80 -0.81
CA LEU A 44 -15.14 27.88 -1.51
C LEU A 44 -15.82 26.55 -1.92
N LEU A 45 -17.13 26.54 -2.13
CA LEU A 45 -17.87 25.36 -2.58
C LEU A 45 -18.80 25.67 -3.76
N SER A 46 -18.20 26.18 -4.85
CA SER A 46 -18.89 26.23 -6.15
C SER A 46 -17.87 26.14 -7.29
N LEU A 47 -17.00 25.14 -7.28
CA LEU A 47 -16.30 24.68 -8.48
C LEU A 47 -16.53 23.18 -8.57
N GLY A 48 -17.28 22.84 -9.60
CA GLY A 48 -17.85 21.53 -9.85
C GLY A 48 -16.83 20.39 -9.76
N ALA A 49 -17.37 19.25 -9.47
CA ALA A 49 -16.71 17.95 -9.48
C ALA A 49 -15.75 17.76 -10.65
N LEU A 50 -14.47 17.96 -10.41
CA LEU A 50 -13.37 17.52 -11.25
C LEU A 50 -12.62 16.48 -10.44
N SER A 51 -12.96 15.25 -10.69
CA SER A 51 -12.33 14.05 -10.13
C SER A 51 -10.97 13.81 -10.75
N THR A 52 -10.02 13.39 -9.94
CA THR A 52 -8.62 13.26 -10.36
C THR A 52 -7.79 12.33 -9.50
N ALA A 53 -6.79 11.80 -10.02
CA ALA A 53 -6.04 10.63 -9.61
C ALA A 53 -4.51 10.78 -9.69
N VAL A 54 -3.72 10.03 -8.95
CA VAL A 54 -2.26 9.97 -9.06
C VAL A 54 -1.76 8.56 -9.42
N ALA A 55 -0.86 8.51 -10.37
CA ALA A 55 -0.09 7.36 -10.76
C ALA A 55 0.81 6.85 -9.61
N GLN A 56 0.92 5.57 -9.51
CA GLN A 56 2.27 5.09 -9.27
C GLN A 56 3.15 5.71 -10.36
N THR A 57 3.73 6.88 -10.08
CA THR A 57 4.85 7.34 -10.86
C THR A 57 5.86 6.22 -10.81
N SER A 58 6.31 5.74 -11.96
CA SER A 58 7.57 5.03 -12.06
C SER A 58 8.51 5.72 -11.08
N VAL A 59 8.91 5.00 -10.03
CA VAL A 59 9.89 5.50 -9.08
C VAL A 59 11.13 5.74 -9.92
N ASP A 60 11.38 6.99 -10.26
CA ASP A 60 12.67 7.38 -10.78
C ASP A 60 13.70 6.89 -9.78
N ALA A 61 14.76 6.30 -10.27
CA ALA A 61 15.81 5.67 -9.49
C ALA A 61 16.15 6.50 -8.25
N PRO A 62 16.36 5.89 -7.07
CA PRO A 62 16.66 6.61 -5.85
C PRO A 62 17.95 7.41 -6.04
N GLY A 63 17.83 8.70 -6.30
CA GLY A 63 18.97 9.56 -6.55
C GLY A 63 18.65 10.96 -7.06
N ALA A 64 17.50 11.18 -7.66
CA ALA A 64 17.11 12.53 -8.07
C ALA A 64 16.46 13.27 -6.91
N SER A 65 17.26 13.90 -6.08
CA SER A 65 16.82 14.96 -5.17
C SER A 65 16.24 16.10 -6.01
N ALA A 66 15.08 16.63 -5.63
CA ALA A 66 14.50 17.85 -6.21
C ALA A 66 15.41 19.10 -6.07
N ALA A 67 16.62 18.93 -5.56
CA ALA A 67 17.61 20.01 -5.38
C ALA A 67 18.49 20.27 -6.62
N ASP A 68 18.52 19.38 -7.63
CA ASP A 68 19.42 19.54 -8.78
C ASP A 68 18.79 20.23 -10.00
N ALA A 69 17.65 20.87 -9.84
CA ALA A 69 17.10 21.79 -10.84
C ALA A 69 17.70 23.20 -10.68
N GLN A 70 19.04 23.34 -10.62
CA GLN A 70 19.72 24.64 -10.79
C GLN A 70 20.19 24.81 -12.22
N THR A 71 19.36 25.60 -12.94
CA THR A 71 19.77 26.66 -13.88
C THR A 71 21.00 26.43 -14.75
N THR A 72 20.80 25.90 -15.94
CA THR A 72 21.40 26.50 -17.14
C THR A 72 20.25 26.86 -18.08
N GLY A 73 20.19 28.12 -18.51
CA GLY A 73 19.18 28.62 -19.43
C GLY A 73 19.22 27.90 -20.77
N THR A 74 18.64 26.73 -20.82
CA THR A 74 18.30 26.04 -22.05
C THR A 74 16.85 26.43 -22.35
N GLN A 75 16.67 27.08 -23.49
CA GLN A 75 15.37 27.40 -24.07
C GLN A 75 14.51 26.14 -23.98
N ALA A 76 13.47 26.17 -23.16
CA ALA A 76 12.55 25.05 -22.98
C ALA A 76 12.05 24.63 -24.36
N ALA A 77 12.15 23.35 -24.68
CA ALA A 77 11.51 22.80 -25.87
C ALA A 77 10.04 23.20 -25.84
N PRO A 78 9.44 23.63 -27.00
CA PRO A 78 8.05 24.01 -27.02
C PRO A 78 7.20 22.89 -26.44
N ALA A 79 6.33 23.21 -25.48
CA ALA A 79 5.47 22.24 -24.84
C ALA A 79 4.68 21.48 -25.90
N PRO A 80 4.57 20.15 -25.82
CA PRO A 80 3.79 19.35 -26.76
C PRO A 80 2.38 19.89 -26.85
N THR A 81 1.95 20.33 -28.03
CA THR A 81 0.65 20.97 -28.23
C THR A 81 -0.47 19.97 -28.51
N GLY A 82 -0.12 18.73 -28.89
CA GLY A 82 -1.09 17.67 -29.21
C GLY A 82 -1.65 16.97 -27.96
N LEU A 83 -2.92 16.58 -28.03
CA LEU A 83 -3.55 15.79 -26.95
C LEU A 83 -2.76 14.52 -26.62
N TRP A 84 -2.23 13.85 -27.64
CA TRP A 84 -1.57 12.56 -27.51
C TRP A 84 -0.10 12.63 -27.10
N ASP A 85 0.50 13.83 -27.13
CA ASP A 85 1.94 14.03 -26.88
C ASP A 85 2.24 14.66 -25.51
N ARG A 86 1.23 15.28 -24.89
CA ARG A 86 1.39 15.93 -23.58
C ARG A 86 1.42 14.93 -22.42
N SER A 87 2.09 15.28 -21.34
CA SER A 87 2.28 14.40 -20.17
C SER A 87 1.05 14.24 -19.28
N THR A 88 0.07 15.16 -19.39
CA THR A 88 -1.17 15.16 -18.60
C THR A 88 -2.36 15.47 -19.50
N LEU A 89 -3.54 14.92 -19.17
CA LEU A 89 -4.77 15.09 -19.98
C LEU A 89 -5.17 16.55 -20.18
N PHE A 90 -5.01 17.40 -19.16
CA PHE A 90 -5.34 18.82 -19.25
C PHE A 90 -4.15 19.71 -19.62
N GLY A 91 -2.95 19.12 -19.86
CA GLY A 91 -1.76 19.87 -20.23
C GLY A 91 -1.40 20.95 -19.20
N ASP A 92 -1.26 22.18 -19.64
CA ASP A 92 -0.95 23.32 -18.79
C ASP A 92 -2.16 23.88 -18.02
N MET A 93 -3.35 23.29 -18.16
CA MET A 93 -4.61 23.76 -17.55
C MET A 93 -4.94 25.24 -17.90
N GLY A 94 -4.73 25.62 -19.15
CA GLY A 94 -4.96 26.99 -19.58
C GLY A 94 -3.97 27.99 -18.95
N GLY A 95 -2.75 27.59 -18.70
CA GLY A 95 -1.70 28.39 -18.08
C GLY A 95 -1.65 28.35 -16.57
N LEU A 96 -2.55 27.63 -15.90
CA LEU A 96 -2.57 27.52 -14.43
C LEU A 96 -1.32 26.82 -13.89
N ARG A 97 -0.89 25.70 -14.51
CA ARG A 97 0.32 24.99 -14.07
C ARG A 97 1.59 25.82 -14.17
N PRO A 98 1.90 26.46 -15.31
CA PRO A 98 3.04 27.38 -15.39
C PRO A 98 2.95 28.52 -14.38
N TRP A 99 1.75 29.11 -14.20
CA TRP A 99 1.54 30.16 -13.21
C TRP A 99 1.84 29.69 -11.80
N LEU A 100 1.31 28.55 -11.36
CA LEU A 100 1.63 27.92 -10.06
C LEU A 100 3.14 27.61 -9.95
N GLY A 101 3.74 27.07 -11.00
CA GLY A 101 5.16 26.73 -11.07
C GLY A 101 6.10 27.92 -10.86
N ASN A 102 5.69 29.13 -11.25
CA ASN A 102 6.44 30.37 -10.98
C ASN A 102 6.53 30.67 -9.47
N TYR A 103 5.56 30.20 -8.68
CA TYR A 103 5.52 30.31 -7.22
C TYR A 103 6.03 29.03 -6.53
N GLY A 104 6.64 28.10 -7.27
CA GLY A 104 7.14 26.83 -6.69
C GLY A 104 6.05 25.84 -6.33
N VAL A 105 4.82 26.01 -6.83
CA VAL A 105 3.70 25.12 -6.54
C VAL A 105 3.51 24.11 -7.69
N THR A 106 3.52 22.82 -7.37
CA THR A 106 3.23 21.72 -8.29
C THR A 106 1.92 21.06 -7.90
N LEU A 107 1.01 20.94 -8.85
CA LEU A 107 -0.27 20.24 -8.72
C LEU A 107 -0.20 18.93 -9.49
N SER A 108 -0.38 17.81 -8.80
CA SER A 108 -0.51 16.49 -9.39
C SER A 108 -1.89 15.92 -9.10
N ILE A 109 -2.45 15.34 -10.12
CA ILE A 109 -3.81 14.80 -10.06
C ILE A 109 -3.90 13.57 -10.97
N GLN A 110 -4.36 12.37 -10.45
CA GLN A 110 -4.50 11.13 -11.23
C GLN A 110 -5.77 10.36 -10.84
N GLU A 111 -6.42 9.69 -11.74
CA GLU A 111 -7.48 8.69 -11.52
C GLU A 111 -6.97 7.29 -11.85
N THR A 112 -7.20 6.37 -10.95
CA THR A 112 -7.07 4.93 -11.18
C THR A 112 -8.46 4.32 -11.06
N SER A 113 -8.93 3.71 -12.12
CA SER A 113 -10.21 2.97 -12.13
C SER A 113 -9.96 1.55 -12.59
N GLU A 114 -10.58 0.59 -11.91
CA GLU A 114 -10.39 -0.82 -12.23
C GLU A 114 -11.67 -1.64 -12.06
N TYR A 115 -11.74 -2.72 -12.81
CA TYR A 115 -12.76 -3.73 -12.63
C TYR A 115 -12.08 -5.10 -12.51
N LEU A 116 -12.32 -5.77 -11.39
CA LEU A 116 -11.84 -7.11 -11.09
C LEU A 116 -13.01 -8.08 -11.03
N ARG A 117 -12.82 -9.31 -11.48
CA ARG A 117 -13.85 -10.36 -11.43
C ARG A 117 -13.27 -11.70 -10.99
N ASN A 118 -13.86 -12.27 -9.95
CA ASN A 118 -13.62 -13.65 -9.56
C ASN A 118 -14.31 -14.61 -10.54
N LEU A 119 -13.52 -15.46 -11.20
CA LEU A 119 -14.01 -16.46 -12.17
C LEU A 119 -14.31 -17.80 -11.50
N SER A 120 -13.57 -18.16 -10.45
CA SER A 120 -13.69 -19.45 -9.77
C SER A 120 -13.24 -19.39 -8.32
N GLY A 121 -13.77 -20.30 -7.50
CA GLY A 121 -13.39 -20.37 -6.08
C GLY A 121 -13.95 -19.22 -5.25
N GLY A 122 -13.28 -18.91 -4.13
CA GLY A 122 -13.75 -17.90 -3.19
C GLY A 122 -15.05 -18.26 -2.50
N VAL A 123 -15.72 -17.25 -1.96
CA VAL A 123 -17.07 -17.39 -1.36
C VAL A 123 -18.16 -16.98 -2.33
N SER A 124 -17.84 -16.17 -3.35
CA SER A 124 -18.76 -15.80 -4.43
C SER A 124 -18.02 -15.48 -5.73
N ARG A 125 -18.70 -15.62 -6.88
CA ARG A 125 -18.17 -15.33 -8.22
C ARG A 125 -18.70 -14.00 -8.70
N GLU A 126 -18.23 -12.93 -8.07
CA GLU A 126 -18.67 -11.57 -8.36
C GLU A 126 -17.60 -10.76 -9.05
N GLY A 127 -17.96 -9.58 -9.52
CA GLY A 127 -17.06 -8.53 -9.96
C GLY A 127 -17.18 -7.32 -9.05
N ALA A 128 -16.11 -6.55 -8.95
CA ALA A 128 -16.07 -5.29 -8.24
C ALA A 128 -15.43 -4.22 -9.13
N TYR A 129 -15.96 -3.02 -9.05
CA TYR A 129 -15.33 -1.81 -9.54
C TYR A 129 -14.71 -1.09 -8.33
N ASP A 130 -13.48 -0.68 -8.47
CA ASP A 130 -12.78 0.16 -7.51
C ASP A 130 -12.13 1.34 -8.22
N GLY A 131 -12.16 2.49 -7.57
CA GLY A 131 -11.59 3.71 -8.08
C GLY A 131 -10.87 4.51 -7.01
N LEU A 132 -9.77 5.10 -7.40
CA LEU A 132 -8.95 5.95 -6.56
C LEU A 132 -8.62 7.25 -7.27
N THR A 133 -9.14 8.33 -6.69
CA THR A 133 -8.73 9.68 -6.99
C THR A 133 -7.70 10.12 -5.95
N GLN A 134 -6.51 10.47 -6.37
CA GLN A 134 -5.49 11.08 -5.49
C GLN A 134 -5.08 12.44 -6.03
N ALA A 135 -5.10 13.48 -5.23
CA ALA A 135 -4.61 14.80 -5.56
C ALA A 135 -3.49 15.21 -4.61
N SER A 136 -2.46 15.87 -5.12
CA SER A 136 -1.40 16.41 -4.28
C SER A 136 -0.97 17.81 -4.72
N VAL A 137 -0.60 18.60 -3.73
CA VAL A 137 0.01 19.93 -3.90
C VAL A 137 1.36 19.89 -3.19
N GLN A 138 2.41 20.13 -3.96
CA GLN A 138 3.76 20.31 -3.41
C GLN A 138 4.21 21.74 -3.58
N VAL A 139 4.92 22.27 -2.57
CA VAL A 139 5.45 23.63 -2.56
C VAL A 139 6.95 23.59 -2.33
N ASP A 140 7.71 24.02 -3.32
CA ASP A 140 9.14 24.32 -3.18
C ASP A 140 9.29 25.64 -2.41
N THR A 141 9.77 25.52 -1.17
CA THR A 141 9.88 26.68 -0.27
C THR A 141 10.96 27.67 -0.71
N SER A 142 11.93 27.24 -1.51
CA SER A 142 12.93 28.14 -2.08
C SER A 142 12.29 29.15 -3.04
N LYS A 143 11.45 28.66 -3.96
CA LYS A 143 10.73 29.52 -4.91
C LYS A 143 9.58 30.28 -4.25
N ALA A 144 8.84 29.66 -3.35
CA ALA A 144 7.65 30.25 -2.74
C ALA A 144 8.01 31.30 -1.68
N PHE A 145 9.04 31.07 -0.87
CA PHE A 145 9.33 31.85 0.34
C PHE A 145 10.81 32.24 0.48
N GLY A 146 11.69 31.86 -0.46
CA GLY A 146 13.13 32.10 -0.36
C GLY A 146 13.84 31.21 0.68
N LEU A 147 13.23 30.09 1.10
CA LEU A 147 13.78 29.15 2.06
C LEU A 147 14.35 27.92 1.33
N PRO A 148 15.68 27.82 1.11
CA PRO A 148 16.26 26.79 0.26
C PRO A 148 16.15 25.37 0.87
N GLY A 149 15.95 24.39 0.02
CA GLY A 149 15.95 22.95 0.36
C GLY A 149 14.69 22.44 1.05
N GLY A 150 13.67 23.29 1.25
CA GLY A 150 12.41 22.85 1.83
C GLY A 150 11.38 22.43 0.79
N THR A 151 10.59 21.39 1.11
CA THR A 151 9.40 20.96 0.36
C THR A 151 8.26 20.70 1.32
N PHE A 152 7.12 21.34 1.06
CA PHE A 152 5.87 21.06 1.76
C PHE A 152 4.96 20.25 0.85
N ASN A 153 4.25 19.24 1.38
CA ASN A 153 3.31 18.42 0.64
C ASN A 153 1.99 18.26 1.39
N VAL A 154 0.92 18.34 0.63
CA VAL A 154 -0.42 17.94 1.06
C VAL A 154 -1.01 17.03 -0.01
N SER A 155 -1.52 15.88 0.37
CA SER A 155 -2.22 14.98 -0.55
C SER A 155 -3.50 14.42 0.06
N GLY A 156 -4.48 14.18 -0.80
CA GLY A 156 -5.78 13.61 -0.45
C GLY A 156 -6.16 12.47 -1.37
N LEU A 157 -6.94 11.56 -0.83
CA LEU A 157 -7.52 10.42 -1.54
C LEU A 157 -9.04 10.57 -1.58
N GLN A 158 -9.64 10.25 -2.73
CA GLN A 158 -11.07 9.96 -2.84
C GLN A 158 -11.19 8.52 -3.32
N ILE A 159 -11.65 7.64 -2.44
CA ILE A 159 -11.74 6.20 -2.64
C ILE A 159 -13.19 5.84 -2.87
N HIS A 160 -13.48 5.06 -3.90
CA HIS A 160 -14.83 4.61 -4.22
C HIS A 160 -14.80 3.23 -4.85
N GLY A 161 -15.88 2.49 -4.71
CA GLY A 161 -15.99 1.14 -5.24
C GLY A 161 -16.49 0.14 -4.21
N SER A 162 -16.20 -1.14 -4.43
CA SER A 162 -16.86 -2.21 -3.67
C SER A 162 -15.97 -3.33 -3.14
N ASN A 163 -14.66 -3.27 -3.32
CA ASN A 163 -13.66 -4.20 -2.78
C ASN A 163 -13.99 -5.69 -3.02
N LEU A 164 -13.37 -6.29 -4.04
CA LEU A 164 -13.58 -7.69 -4.41
C LEU A 164 -13.02 -8.65 -3.35
N THR A 165 -11.84 -8.34 -2.81
CA THR A 165 -11.14 -9.20 -1.84
C THR A 165 -11.98 -9.43 -0.59
N GLN A 166 -12.50 -8.37 0.00
CA GLN A 166 -13.28 -8.47 1.23
C GLN A 166 -14.62 -9.21 1.03
N ARG A 167 -15.25 -9.04 -0.13
CA ARG A 167 -16.59 -9.58 -0.40
C ARG A 167 -16.59 -11.01 -0.94
N SER A 168 -15.57 -11.37 -1.72
CA SER A 168 -15.62 -12.57 -2.56
C SER A 168 -14.42 -13.49 -2.40
N LEU A 169 -13.23 -12.95 -2.14
CA LEU A 169 -11.98 -13.72 -2.17
C LEU A 169 -11.54 -14.16 -0.77
N LEU A 170 -11.55 -13.27 0.18
CA LEU A 170 -11.03 -13.45 1.54
C LEU A 170 -9.52 -13.80 1.57
N THR A 171 -8.76 -13.37 0.57
CA THR A 171 -7.30 -13.49 0.57
C THR A 171 -6.64 -12.50 1.53
N LEU A 172 -5.46 -12.83 2.07
CA LEU A 172 -4.61 -11.90 2.81
C LEU A 172 -3.95 -10.89 1.88
N GLN A 173 -3.58 -11.34 0.68
CA GLN A 173 -2.97 -10.54 -0.36
C GLN A 173 -4.08 -10.00 -1.26
N SER A 174 -4.55 -8.78 -0.97
CA SER A 174 -5.67 -8.17 -1.67
C SER A 174 -5.44 -8.10 -3.18
N ALA A 175 -6.47 -8.37 -3.96
CA ALA A 175 -6.38 -8.46 -5.43
C ALA A 175 -5.95 -7.13 -6.07
N SER A 176 -6.18 -6.01 -5.39
CA SER A 176 -5.68 -4.71 -5.83
C SER A 176 -5.13 -3.86 -4.69
N GLY A 177 -4.06 -3.12 -5.00
CA GLY A 177 -3.45 -2.14 -4.09
C GLY A 177 -4.29 -0.87 -3.87
N ILE A 178 -5.40 -0.67 -4.60
CA ILE A 178 -6.31 0.45 -4.38
C ILE A 178 -7.62 0.05 -3.67
N GLU A 179 -7.83 -1.23 -3.41
CA GLU A 179 -8.98 -1.69 -2.60
C GLU A 179 -8.92 -1.11 -1.18
N ALA A 180 -9.94 -0.32 -0.83
CA ALA A 180 -10.10 0.26 0.50
C ALA A 180 -11.55 0.69 0.76
N GLU A 181 -11.88 1.03 2.03
CA GLU A 181 -13.18 1.59 2.40
C GLU A 181 -13.40 2.94 1.72
N ALA A 182 -14.56 3.09 1.10
CA ALA A 182 -14.95 4.31 0.37
C ALA A 182 -14.93 5.53 1.29
N SER A 183 -14.15 6.54 0.93
CA SER A 183 -13.96 7.74 1.74
C SER A 183 -13.25 8.84 0.96
N THR A 184 -13.36 10.06 1.46
CA THR A 184 -12.48 11.17 1.07
C THR A 184 -11.64 11.53 2.28
N ARG A 185 -10.32 11.42 2.15
CA ARG A 185 -9.41 11.57 3.29
C ARG A 185 -8.15 12.34 2.95
N LEU A 186 -7.63 13.06 3.94
CA LEU A 186 -6.25 13.52 3.93
C LEU A 186 -5.34 12.29 3.98
N TRP A 187 -4.41 12.16 3.04
CA TRP A 187 -3.47 11.05 3.05
C TRP A 187 -2.15 11.45 3.67
N GLU A 188 -1.44 12.41 3.06
CA GLU A 188 -0.18 12.89 3.60
C GLU A 188 -0.22 14.40 3.83
N LEU A 189 0.47 14.83 4.88
CA LEU A 189 0.70 16.22 5.25
C LEU A 189 2.06 16.32 5.91
N TRP A 190 3.08 16.73 5.14
CA TRP A 190 4.44 16.76 5.66
C TRP A 190 5.26 17.90 5.11
N TYR A 191 6.32 18.24 5.86
CA TYR A 191 7.41 19.10 5.45
C TYR A 191 8.71 18.32 5.43
N GLN A 192 9.49 18.48 4.36
CA GLN A 192 10.83 17.91 4.21
C GLN A 192 11.85 19.03 4.05
N GLN A 193 12.95 18.94 4.78
CA GLN A 193 14.11 19.81 4.65
C GLN A 193 15.31 19.01 4.15
N SER A 194 15.88 19.43 3.04
CA SER A 194 17.17 18.94 2.55
C SER A 194 18.29 19.75 3.15
N LEU A 195 19.31 19.07 3.64
CA LEU A 195 20.45 19.59 4.37
C LEU A 195 21.75 19.00 3.78
N LEU A 196 22.90 19.62 4.07
CA LEU A 196 24.23 19.13 3.69
C LEU A 196 24.32 18.86 2.17
N ASP A 197 23.88 19.83 1.37
CA ASP A 197 23.86 19.76 -0.09
C ASP A 197 23.14 18.50 -0.64
N GLY A 198 21.98 18.18 -0.05
CA GLY A 198 21.15 17.03 -0.46
C GLY A 198 21.62 15.68 0.09
N ARG A 199 22.63 15.66 0.97
CA ARG A 199 23.09 14.41 1.60
C ARG A 199 22.22 13.94 2.76
N LEU A 200 21.46 14.83 3.39
CA LEU A 200 20.56 14.53 4.49
C LEU A 200 19.19 15.16 4.24
N ASP A 201 18.14 14.37 4.27
CA ASP A 201 16.76 14.86 4.27
C ASP A 201 16.07 14.47 5.58
N VAL A 202 15.37 15.43 6.15
CA VAL A 202 14.50 15.21 7.31
C VAL A 202 13.07 15.53 6.90
N LYS A 203 12.16 14.56 7.05
CA LYS A 203 10.73 14.70 6.74
C LYS A 203 9.94 14.57 8.02
N LEU A 204 9.04 15.52 8.29
CA LEU A 204 8.20 15.59 9.48
C LEU A 204 6.75 15.75 9.08
N GLY A 205 5.84 15.00 9.70
CA GLY A 205 4.39 15.11 9.49
C GLY A 205 3.72 13.76 9.31
N GLN A 206 2.53 13.78 8.75
CA GLN A 206 1.76 12.58 8.41
C GLN A 206 2.27 12.00 7.10
N GLN A 207 2.74 10.76 7.16
CA GLN A 207 3.45 10.10 6.06
C GLN A 207 2.95 8.67 5.86
N SER A 208 2.99 8.20 4.61
CA SER A 208 2.78 6.82 4.23
C SER A 208 4.12 6.14 3.96
N LEU A 209 4.39 4.99 4.60
CA LEU A 209 5.69 4.32 4.52
C LEU A 209 5.87 3.49 3.25
N ASP A 210 4.78 3.08 2.63
CA ASP A 210 4.76 2.37 1.35
C ASP A 210 5.29 3.20 0.17
N GLN A 211 5.57 4.49 0.40
CA GLN A 211 6.20 5.38 -0.57
C GLN A 211 7.74 5.39 -0.48
N GLU A 212 8.33 4.86 0.58
CA GLU A 212 9.78 4.98 0.81
C GLU A 212 10.45 3.68 1.29
N PHE A 213 9.76 2.86 2.11
CA PHE A 213 10.32 1.64 2.70
C PHE A 213 9.80 0.38 2.00
N MET A 214 10.62 -0.66 1.93
CA MET A 214 10.27 -1.97 1.36
C MET A 214 9.93 -1.95 -0.14
N ILE A 215 10.14 -0.84 -0.83
CA ILE A 215 9.77 -0.67 -2.25
C ILE A 215 10.69 -1.53 -3.13
N SER A 216 10.09 -2.20 -4.11
CA SER A 216 10.77 -2.80 -5.26
C SER A 216 10.31 -2.12 -6.53
N GLN A 217 11.26 -1.62 -7.33
CA GLN A 217 10.94 -0.94 -8.59
C GLN A 217 10.36 -1.89 -9.65
N TYR A 218 10.79 -3.16 -9.66
CA TYR A 218 10.25 -4.16 -10.60
C TYR A 218 8.94 -4.80 -10.11
N ALA A 219 8.53 -4.52 -8.87
CA ALA A 219 7.22 -4.93 -8.35
C ALA A 219 6.09 -3.93 -8.69
N THR A 220 6.42 -2.70 -9.07
CA THR A 220 5.44 -1.63 -9.31
C THR A 220 4.40 -1.91 -10.41
N PRO A 221 4.65 -2.70 -11.47
CA PRO A 221 3.66 -2.97 -12.49
C PRO A 221 2.50 -3.86 -12.03
N PHE A 222 2.62 -4.59 -10.93
CA PHE A 222 1.63 -5.54 -10.48
C PHE A 222 0.46 -4.87 -9.75
N MET A 223 -0.75 -5.44 -9.91
CA MET A 223 -1.98 -4.92 -9.32
C MET A 223 -2.22 -5.38 -7.89
N ASN A 224 -1.83 -6.65 -7.58
CA ASN A 224 -2.05 -7.19 -6.25
C ASN A 224 -1.30 -6.38 -5.19
N ALA A 225 -1.98 -6.07 -4.09
CA ALA A 225 -1.49 -5.20 -3.03
C ALA A 225 -0.14 -5.65 -2.44
N THR A 226 0.12 -6.97 -2.43
CA THR A 226 1.36 -7.54 -1.84
C THR A 226 2.62 -7.06 -2.54
N PHE A 227 2.55 -6.65 -3.81
CA PHE A 227 3.70 -6.16 -4.57
C PHE A 227 4.01 -4.68 -4.28
N GLY A 228 3.03 -3.90 -3.84
CA GLY A 228 3.21 -2.58 -3.22
C GLY A 228 3.62 -2.71 -1.76
N TRP A 229 2.64 -2.66 -0.84
CA TRP A 229 2.86 -2.90 0.58
C TRP A 229 2.78 -4.41 0.88
N PRO A 230 3.87 -5.03 1.40
CA PRO A 230 3.92 -6.48 1.56
C PRO A 230 2.88 -7.03 2.52
N VAL A 231 2.47 -8.28 2.30
CA VAL A 231 1.46 -8.96 3.10
C VAL A 231 1.82 -9.04 4.58
N LEU A 232 3.11 -9.24 4.94
CA LEU A 232 3.53 -9.39 6.33
C LEU A 232 3.25 -8.11 7.14
N PRO A 233 3.79 -6.91 6.81
CA PRO A 233 3.44 -5.69 7.54
C PRO A 233 1.97 -5.33 7.42
N SER A 234 1.31 -5.66 6.30
CA SER A 234 -0.13 -5.41 6.11
C SER A 234 -1.01 -6.24 7.06
N ALA A 235 -0.62 -7.49 7.34
CA ALA A 235 -1.37 -8.38 8.21
C ALA A 235 -1.03 -8.19 9.71
N ASP A 236 0.19 -7.80 10.04
CA ASP A 236 0.76 -7.92 11.38
C ASP A 236 0.96 -6.58 12.08
N MET A 237 1.21 -5.49 11.33
CA MET A 237 1.25 -4.16 11.96
C MET A 237 -0.14 -3.71 12.38
N PRO A 238 -0.30 -2.99 13.51
CA PRO A 238 -1.58 -2.41 13.89
C PRO A 238 -2.19 -1.60 12.75
N SER A 239 -3.44 -1.90 12.41
CA SER A 239 -4.19 -1.29 11.31
C SER A 239 -3.55 -1.42 9.91
N GLY A 240 -2.71 -2.43 9.70
CA GLY A 240 -1.97 -2.64 8.46
C GLY A 240 -0.72 -1.78 8.30
N GLY A 241 -0.35 -1.03 9.32
CA GLY A 241 0.75 -0.07 9.32
C GLY A 241 0.41 1.25 8.61
N PRO A 242 1.37 2.21 8.62
CA PRO A 242 1.22 3.47 7.91
C PRO A 242 1.44 3.30 6.40
N ALA A 243 0.48 2.71 5.73
CA ALA A 243 0.46 2.46 4.30
C ALA A 243 -0.94 2.73 3.75
N TYR A 244 -1.06 2.94 2.45
CA TYR A 244 -2.35 3.19 1.80
C TYR A 244 -3.46 2.30 2.39
N PRO A 245 -4.64 2.83 2.74
CA PRO A 245 -5.07 4.23 2.66
C PRO A 245 -4.81 5.04 3.94
N LEU A 246 -4.03 4.52 4.88
CA LEU A 246 -3.71 5.15 6.17
C LEU A 246 -2.28 5.68 6.20
N SER A 247 -2.05 6.71 7.00
CA SER A 247 -0.75 7.35 7.24
C SER A 247 -0.56 7.65 8.72
N SER A 248 0.68 7.76 9.17
CA SER A 248 1.01 8.11 10.56
C SER A 248 1.83 9.37 10.68
N LEU A 249 1.64 10.08 11.80
CA LEU A 249 2.55 11.14 12.20
C LEU A 249 3.92 10.56 12.58
N GLY A 250 4.97 11.21 12.13
CA GLY A 250 6.32 10.80 12.46
C GLY A 250 7.40 11.63 11.83
N VAL A 251 8.62 11.18 12.04
CA VAL A 251 9.85 11.79 11.50
C VAL A 251 10.63 10.72 10.75
N ARG A 252 11.05 11.05 9.54
CA ARG A 252 11.94 10.21 8.72
C ARG A 252 13.23 10.96 8.40
N PHE A 253 14.34 10.26 8.49
CA PHE A 253 15.66 10.68 8.06
C PHE A 253 16.09 9.86 6.85
N ARG A 254 16.66 10.50 5.83
CA ARG A 254 17.33 9.85 4.70
C ARG A 254 18.72 10.44 4.55
N ALA A 255 19.74 9.62 4.64
CA ALA A 255 21.13 10.02 4.54
C ALA A 255 21.82 9.28 3.39
N LYS A 256 22.40 10.02 2.43
CA LYS A 256 23.31 9.50 1.41
C LYS A 256 24.70 9.34 2.05
N ALA A 257 25.03 8.13 2.51
CA ALA A 257 26.33 7.84 3.10
C ALA A 257 27.44 7.81 2.06
N SER A 258 27.12 7.41 0.82
CA SER A 258 27.98 7.49 -0.36
C SER A 258 27.11 7.59 -1.64
N ASP A 259 27.72 7.60 -2.81
CA ASP A 259 26.99 7.59 -4.08
C ASP A 259 26.20 6.28 -4.32
N THR A 260 26.57 5.22 -3.61
CA THR A 260 25.92 3.90 -3.74
C THR A 260 25.13 3.48 -2.51
N VAL A 261 25.32 4.15 -1.35
CA VAL A 261 24.69 3.76 -0.08
C VAL A 261 23.79 4.86 0.45
N THR A 262 22.53 4.55 0.62
CA THR A 262 21.53 5.40 1.28
C THR A 262 20.98 4.69 2.53
N VAL A 263 20.81 5.44 3.60
CA VAL A 263 20.22 4.95 4.85
C VAL A 263 18.94 5.73 5.12
N LEU A 264 17.84 5.01 5.34
CA LEU A 264 16.58 5.56 5.81
C LEU A 264 16.34 5.10 7.25
N ALA A 265 15.80 5.99 8.08
CA ALA A 265 15.34 5.65 9.42
C ALA A 265 14.15 6.54 9.79
N GLY A 266 13.22 6.03 10.58
CA GLY A 266 12.08 6.82 11.02
C GLY A 266 11.45 6.30 12.30
N VAL A 267 10.69 7.21 12.94
CA VAL A 267 9.85 6.94 14.11
C VAL A 267 8.48 7.52 13.84
N PHE A 268 7.44 6.70 13.98
CA PHE A 268 6.06 7.04 13.67
C PHE A 268 5.14 6.61 14.81
N ASP A 269 3.92 7.16 14.87
CA ASP A 269 2.88 6.58 15.72
C ASP A 269 2.68 5.10 15.37
N GLY A 270 2.55 4.26 16.37
CA GLY A 270 2.49 2.81 16.22
C GLY A 270 1.18 2.28 15.63
N ASN A 271 0.14 3.12 15.48
CA ASN A 271 -1.16 2.72 14.93
C ASN A 271 -1.83 3.88 14.18
N PRO A 272 -1.85 3.86 12.85
CA PRO A 272 -2.39 4.96 12.04
C PRO A 272 -3.91 5.19 12.20
N ALA A 273 -4.66 4.20 12.69
CA ALA A 273 -6.09 4.37 12.97
C ALA A 273 -6.37 5.01 14.35
N GLY A 274 -5.41 4.96 15.26
CA GLY A 274 -5.54 5.52 16.60
C GLY A 274 -6.26 4.63 17.61
N SER A 275 -6.75 3.45 17.21
CA SER A 275 -7.41 2.47 18.06
C SER A 275 -7.22 1.06 17.50
N ASN A 276 -7.21 0.04 18.39
CA ASN A 276 -7.12 -1.37 18.03
C ASN A 276 -8.51 -2.05 17.94
N SER A 277 -9.61 -1.32 18.03
CA SER A 277 -10.96 -1.87 18.00
C SER A 277 -11.73 -1.39 16.77
N GLY A 278 -12.46 -2.31 16.11
CA GLY A 278 -13.28 -2.02 14.94
C GLY A 278 -12.45 -1.88 13.64
N ASP A 279 -13.10 -1.40 12.57
CA ASP A 279 -12.49 -1.21 11.28
C ASP A 279 -11.55 0.01 11.27
N PRO A 280 -10.23 -0.18 11.07
CA PRO A 280 -9.26 0.90 11.11
C PRO A 280 -9.52 2.02 10.11
N GLN A 281 -9.98 1.67 8.92
CA GLN A 281 -10.22 2.64 7.86
C GLN A 281 -11.45 3.51 8.14
N LYS A 282 -12.46 2.97 8.84
CA LYS A 282 -13.64 3.72 9.31
C LYS A 282 -13.31 4.61 10.50
N GLN A 283 -12.41 4.18 11.39
CA GLN A 283 -11.98 4.98 12.55
C GLN A 283 -11.23 6.24 12.14
N ASN A 284 -10.39 6.16 11.11
CA ASN A 284 -9.67 7.30 10.55
C ASN A 284 -10.11 7.57 9.10
N SER A 285 -11.43 7.60 8.85
CA SER A 285 -11.98 7.78 7.51
C SER A 285 -11.68 9.13 6.87
N SER A 286 -11.44 10.17 7.68
CA SER A 286 -11.04 11.50 7.20
C SER A 286 -9.53 11.66 7.00
N GLY A 287 -8.71 10.74 7.52
CA GLY A 287 -7.25 10.86 7.53
C GLY A 287 -6.72 11.96 8.46
N THR A 288 -7.56 12.51 9.35
CA THR A 288 -7.21 13.64 10.22
C THR A 288 -7.12 13.26 11.69
N ASN A 289 -7.07 11.98 12.01
CA ASN A 289 -6.84 11.52 13.37
C ASN A 289 -5.34 11.56 13.70
N PHE A 290 -4.82 12.77 13.87
CA PHE A 290 -3.41 13.00 14.20
C PHE A 290 -3.12 12.52 15.63
N ASN A 291 -2.56 11.34 15.76
CA ASN A 291 -2.39 10.66 17.03
C ASN A 291 -0.91 10.30 17.28
N LEU A 292 -0.47 10.40 18.54
CA LEU A 292 0.87 10.02 19.03
C LEU A 292 0.77 9.20 20.34
N ARG A 293 -0.36 8.50 20.57
CA ARG A 293 -0.65 7.85 21.86
C ARG A 293 -0.56 6.33 21.81
N ASN A 294 -0.36 5.75 20.61
CA ASN A 294 -0.43 4.31 20.40
C ASN A 294 0.95 3.65 20.27
N GLY A 295 1.86 3.98 21.16
CA GLY A 295 3.23 3.50 21.07
C GLY A 295 3.99 4.11 19.90
N ALA A 296 5.10 3.49 19.52
CA ALA A 296 5.95 3.95 18.44
C ALA A 296 6.29 2.81 17.48
N LEU A 297 6.29 3.11 16.19
CA LEU A 297 6.86 2.28 15.13
C LEU A 297 8.23 2.84 14.75
N PHE A 298 9.27 2.08 14.97
CA PHE A 298 10.63 2.32 14.49
C PHE A 298 10.85 1.54 13.22
N ILE A 299 11.43 2.16 12.20
CA ILE A 299 11.78 1.50 10.94
C ILE A 299 13.11 2.02 10.43
N ALA A 300 13.97 1.13 9.91
CA ALA A 300 15.19 1.52 9.24
C ALA A 300 15.50 0.60 8.06
N GLU A 301 16.14 1.17 7.03
CA GLU A 301 16.51 0.48 5.80
C GLU A 301 17.85 1.02 5.28
N VAL A 302 18.76 0.13 4.94
CA VAL A 302 19.98 0.43 4.20
C VAL A 302 19.78 0.00 2.77
N GLN A 303 20.04 0.89 1.81
CA GLN A 303 19.94 0.67 0.38
C GLN A 303 21.33 0.72 -0.25
N TYR A 304 21.66 -0.28 -1.05
CA TYR A 304 22.88 -0.34 -1.85
C TYR A 304 22.52 -0.38 -3.33
N ALA A 305 22.83 0.69 -4.05
CA ALA A 305 22.52 0.87 -5.46
C ALA A 305 23.79 0.80 -6.30
N ILE A 306 23.79 -0.06 -7.32
CA ILE A 306 24.94 -0.26 -8.22
C ILE A 306 24.56 0.09 -9.65
N ASN A 307 25.54 0.60 -10.41
CA ASN A 307 25.41 0.89 -11.84
C ASN A 307 24.18 1.74 -12.19
N GLN A 308 23.77 2.64 -11.30
CA GLN A 308 22.62 3.51 -11.56
C GLN A 308 22.95 4.49 -12.69
N PRO A 309 21.98 4.80 -13.56
CA PRO A 309 22.16 5.85 -14.56
C PRO A 309 22.58 7.16 -13.87
N PRO A 310 23.55 7.91 -14.43
CA PRO A 310 23.95 9.18 -13.86
C PRO A 310 22.81 10.21 -13.96
N ALA A 311 22.77 11.16 -13.04
CA ALA A 311 21.80 12.26 -13.06
C ALA A 311 21.94 13.15 -14.30
N ASP A 312 23.19 13.37 -14.78
CA ASP A 312 23.43 14.02 -16.06
C ASP A 312 23.32 12.99 -17.20
N PRO A 313 22.33 13.11 -18.09
CA PRO A 313 22.18 12.20 -19.24
C PRO A 313 23.37 12.20 -20.20
N LYS A 314 24.23 13.21 -20.14
CA LYS A 314 25.44 13.31 -20.96
C LYS A 314 26.65 12.62 -20.35
N ALA A 315 26.59 12.25 -19.07
CA ALA A 315 27.64 11.52 -18.40
C ALA A 315 27.75 10.07 -18.94
N PRO A 316 28.96 9.48 -18.95
CA PRO A 316 29.13 8.11 -19.40
C PRO A 316 28.25 7.14 -18.59
N GLN A 317 27.49 6.32 -19.30
CA GLN A 317 26.68 5.27 -18.67
C GLN A 317 27.58 4.20 -18.04
N PRO A 318 27.22 3.67 -16.87
CA PRO A 318 27.93 2.53 -16.28
C PRO A 318 27.94 1.33 -17.23
N SER A 319 29.04 0.58 -17.23
CA SER A 319 29.17 -0.63 -18.05
C SER A 319 28.32 -1.80 -17.54
N GLY A 320 27.95 -1.78 -16.28
CA GLY A 320 27.12 -2.82 -15.65
C GLY A 320 25.62 -2.50 -15.71
N LEU A 321 24.80 -3.52 -15.48
CA LEU A 321 23.35 -3.37 -15.38
C LEU A 321 22.96 -2.85 -13.98
N PRO A 322 21.98 -1.93 -13.88
CA PRO A 322 21.58 -1.34 -12.60
C PRO A 322 20.92 -2.37 -11.68
N GLY A 323 21.21 -2.26 -10.40
CA GLY A 323 20.59 -3.03 -9.33
C GLY A 323 20.48 -2.23 -8.04
N THR A 324 19.53 -2.60 -7.19
CA THR A 324 19.33 -2.02 -5.85
C THR A 324 19.02 -3.13 -4.87
N TYR A 325 19.77 -3.17 -3.78
CA TYR A 325 19.62 -4.16 -2.71
C TYR A 325 19.36 -3.43 -1.40
N LYS A 326 18.38 -3.92 -0.64
CA LYS A 326 17.95 -3.27 0.59
C LYS A 326 17.90 -4.29 1.71
N LEU A 327 18.27 -3.86 2.91
CA LEU A 327 18.12 -4.59 4.15
C LEU A 327 17.50 -3.67 5.17
N GLY A 328 16.43 -4.10 5.82
CA GLY A 328 15.75 -3.29 6.80
C GLY A 328 15.08 -4.09 7.91
N PHE A 329 14.59 -3.35 8.88
CA PHE A 329 13.79 -3.90 9.97
C PHE A 329 12.76 -2.87 10.43
N TRP A 330 11.72 -3.34 11.11
CA TRP A 330 10.82 -2.51 11.89
C TRP A 330 10.55 -3.11 13.27
N TYR A 331 10.20 -2.24 14.22
CA TYR A 331 9.80 -2.60 15.57
C TYR A 331 8.65 -1.71 16.02
N ASN A 332 7.55 -2.32 16.48
CA ASN A 332 6.40 -1.63 17.07
C ASN A 332 6.35 -1.90 18.57
N THR A 333 6.19 -0.86 19.38
CA THR A 333 6.25 -0.95 20.85
C THR A 333 4.93 -1.35 21.51
N GLN A 334 3.86 -1.53 20.76
CA GLN A 334 2.56 -1.93 21.31
C GLN A 334 2.59 -3.34 21.91
N ASN A 335 1.48 -3.73 22.49
CA ASN A 335 1.25 -5.08 22.96
C ASN A 335 0.49 -5.88 21.90
N PHE A 336 0.88 -7.13 21.71
CA PHE A 336 0.33 -8.04 20.73
C PHE A 336 -0.18 -9.30 21.41
N ALA A 337 -1.37 -9.74 21.03
CA ALA A 337 -1.97 -10.96 21.56
C ALA A 337 -1.27 -12.20 21.00
N ASP A 338 -1.04 -13.22 21.84
CA ASP A 338 -0.66 -14.55 21.38
C ASP A 338 -1.80 -15.15 20.55
N LEU A 339 -1.47 -15.75 19.41
CA LEU A 339 -2.47 -16.29 18.48
C LEU A 339 -2.96 -17.70 18.83
N GLN A 340 -2.38 -18.36 19.86
CA GLN A 340 -2.75 -19.72 20.27
C GLN A 340 -3.00 -19.85 21.76
N HIS A 341 -2.23 -19.17 22.62
CA HIS A 341 -2.21 -19.45 24.06
C HIS A 341 -2.88 -18.37 24.89
N ASP A 342 -3.58 -18.80 25.93
CA ASP A 342 -4.13 -17.91 26.95
C ASP A 342 -3.08 -17.51 28.00
N THR A 343 -3.47 -16.65 28.95
CA THR A 343 -2.57 -16.18 30.04
C THR A 343 -2.09 -17.28 30.97
N ASN A 344 -2.68 -18.49 30.94
CA ASN A 344 -2.28 -19.67 31.70
C ASN A 344 -1.45 -20.63 30.83
N GLY A 345 -1.17 -20.34 29.59
CA GLY A 345 -0.46 -21.20 28.66
C GLY A 345 -1.29 -22.32 28.04
N LEU A 346 -2.62 -22.31 28.23
CA LEU A 346 -3.52 -23.24 27.55
C LEU A 346 -3.85 -22.72 26.17
N SER A 347 -4.13 -23.65 25.23
CA SER A 347 -4.66 -23.22 23.92
C SER A 347 -6.00 -22.50 24.09
N LEU A 348 -6.19 -21.41 23.34
CA LEU A 348 -7.46 -20.67 23.28
C LEU A 348 -8.64 -21.53 22.80
N ALA A 349 -8.37 -22.63 22.07
CA ALA A 349 -9.38 -23.60 21.67
C ALA A 349 -9.70 -24.64 22.77
N ASN A 350 -8.90 -24.73 23.85
CA ASN A 350 -9.12 -25.67 24.93
C ASN A 350 -10.35 -25.23 25.76
N PRO A 351 -11.32 -26.12 26.04
CA PRO A 351 -12.48 -25.79 26.87
C PRO A 351 -12.14 -25.30 28.29
N ALA A 352 -10.94 -25.59 28.81
CA ALA A 352 -10.47 -25.13 30.12
C ALA A 352 -9.72 -23.77 30.04
N SER A 353 -9.54 -23.22 28.86
CA SER A 353 -8.93 -21.89 28.67
C SER A 353 -9.78 -20.79 29.29
N ASN A 354 -9.13 -19.76 29.83
CA ASN A 354 -9.80 -18.56 30.31
C ASN A 354 -10.22 -17.61 29.17
N GLY A 355 -9.86 -17.91 27.91
CA GLY A 355 -10.19 -17.16 26.71
C GLY A 355 -9.48 -15.80 26.59
N ILE A 356 -8.53 -15.48 27.48
CA ILE A 356 -7.77 -14.21 27.44
C ILE A 356 -6.40 -14.52 26.86
N PRO A 357 -6.06 -14.07 25.64
CA PRO A 357 -4.76 -14.33 25.02
C PRO A 357 -3.60 -13.84 25.89
N ALA A 358 -2.51 -14.61 25.91
CA ALA A 358 -1.25 -14.14 26.45
C ALA A 358 -0.77 -12.89 25.70
N ASN A 359 0.01 -12.06 26.34
CA ASN A 359 0.39 -10.76 25.80
C ASN A 359 1.90 -10.69 25.56
N HIS A 360 2.30 -10.34 24.36
CA HIS A 360 3.67 -10.08 23.94
C HIS A 360 3.92 -8.59 23.87
N ARG A 361 4.98 -8.12 24.50
CA ARG A 361 5.39 -6.72 24.43
C ARG A 361 6.25 -6.49 23.21
N GLY A 362 5.75 -5.65 22.30
CA GLY A 362 6.42 -5.32 21.05
C GLY A 362 6.27 -6.38 19.98
N ASP A 363 6.47 -5.95 18.74
CA ASP A 363 6.55 -6.83 17.58
C ASP A 363 7.59 -6.29 16.59
N TYR A 364 8.16 -7.17 15.75
CA TYR A 364 9.22 -6.81 14.83
C TYR A 364 9.28 -7.73 13.61
N SER A 365 9.89 -7.21 12.55
CA SER A 365 10.28 -8.00 11.38
C SER A 365 11.62 -7.51 10.84
N VAL A 366 12.33 -8.41 10.19
CA VAL A 366 13.47 -8.10 9.34
C VAL A 366 13.12 -8.42 7.89
N TYR A 367 13.64 -7.62 6.95
CA TYR A 367 13.37 -7.82 5.53
C TYR A 367 14.56 -7.51 4.65
N ALA A 368 14.58 -8.11 3.46
CA ALA A 368 15.50 -7.80 2.39
C ALA A 368 14.74 -7.64 1.07
N VAL A 369 15.23 -6.72 0.22
CA VAL A 369 14.71 -6.48 -1.13
C VAL A 369 15.88 -6.49 -2.10
N ALA A 370 15.70 -7.13 -3.25
CA ALA A 370 16.65 -7.13 -4.35
C ALA A 370 15.93 -6.79 -5.65
N ASP A 371 16.38 -5.76 -6.33
CA ASP A 371 15.99 -5.37 -7.67
C ASP A 371 17.20 -5.43 -8.58
N GLN A 372 17.13 -6.18 -9.67
CA GLN A 372 18.26 -6.31 -10.61
C GLN A 372 17.77 -6.30 -12.05
N MET A 373 18.29 -5.39 -12.87
CA MET A 373 18.21 -5.55 -14.31
C MET A 373 19.14 -6.70 -14.73
N VAL A 374 18.61 -7.73 -15.38
CA VAL A 374 19.37 -8.92 -15.75
C VAL A 374 19.70 -8.96 -17.24
N TRP A 375 19.02 -8.14 -18.03
CA TRP A 375 19.26 -8.08 -19.48
C TRP A 375 18.81 -6.73 -20.07
N ARG A 376 19.61 -6.24 -21.01
CA ARG A 376 19.33 -5.09 -21.87
C ARG A 376 20.16 -5.25 -23.16
N PRO A 377 19.59 -5.12 -24.37
CA PRO A 377 20.32 -5.34 -25.62
C PRO A 377 21.51 -4.39 -25.83
N SER A 378 21.33 -3.12 -25.49
CA SER A 378 22.36 -2.06 -25.56
C SER A 378 22.05 -0.98 -24.53
N ALA A 379 23.00 -0.08 -24.27
CA ALA A 379 22.81 1.02 -23.32
C ALA A 379 21.62 1.93 -23.69
N ASP A 380 21.39 2.12 -24.99
CA ASP A 380 20.31 3.01 -25.50
C ASP A 380 19.00 2.27 -25.78
N SER A 381 18.93 0.95 -25.52
CA SER A 381 17.71 0.19 -25.75
C SER A 381 16.66 0.49 -24.68
N PRO A 382 15.40 0.81 -25.03
CA PRO A 382 14.30 0.86 -24.09
C PRO A 382 13.95 -0.52 -23.55
N GLN A 383 14.30 -1.59 -24.29
CA GLN A 383 13.99 -2.97 -23.92
C GLN A 383 14.89 -3.47 -22.80
N SER A 384 14.31 -4.02 -21.75
CA SER A 384 15.06 -4.58 -20.63
C SER A 384 14.27 -5.63 -19.87
N VAL A 385 14.98 -6.54 -19.22
CA VAL A 385 14.42 -7.50 -18.27
C VAL A 385 14.92 -7.16 -16.88
N GLY A 386 13.99 -6.92 -15.96
CA GLY A 386 14.24 -6.76 -14.54
C GLY A 386 13.68 -7.94 -13.75
N VAL A 387 14.36 -8.30 -12.67
CA VAL A 387 13.89 -9.27 -11.69
C VAL A 387 13.90 -8.65 -10.30
N PHE A 388 12.99 -9.10 -9.46
CA PHE A 388 12.96 -8.70 -8.07
C PHE A 388 12.73 -9.89 -7.14
N ALA A 389 13.20 -9.75 -5.92
CA ALA A 389 12.86 -10.61 -4.79
C ALA A 389 12.73 -9.78 -3.53
N ARG A 390 11.74 -10.10 -2.69
CA ARG A 390 11.57 -9.50 -1.37
C ARG A 390 11.22 -10.63 -0.40
N VAL A 391 11.92 -10.67 0.74
CA VAL A 391 11.69 -11.64 1.81
C VAL A 391 11.61 -10.92 3.14
N MET A 392 10.69 -11.35 3.99
CA MET A 392 10.50 -10.81 5.33
C MET A 392 10.09 -11.90 6.31
N GLY A 393 10.55 -11.76 7.56
CA GLY A 393 10.24 -12.71 8.64
C GLY A 393 9.91 -12.01 9.94
N ALA A 394 8.95 -12.57 10.69
CA ALA A 394 8.47 -12.07 11.97
C ALA A 394 8.23 -13.24 12.97
N PRO A 395 8.10 -12.98 14.30
CA PRO A 395 7.75 -14.02 15.27
C PRO A 395 6.39 -14.66 14.97
N GLY A 396 6.31 -15.99 14.93
CA GLY A 396 5.07 -16.70 14.60
C GLY A 396 4.08 -16.86 15.76
N ASP A 397 4.41 -16.38 16.95
CA ASP A 397 3.56 -16.48 18.15
C ASP A 397 2.45 -15.38 18.19
N ARG A 398 2.71 -14.23 17.64
CA ARG A 398 1.84 -13.04 17.63
C ARG A 398 1.48 -12.54 16.25
N ASN A 399 2.14 -13.01 15.20
CA ASN A 399 1.95 -12.60 13.82
C ASN A 399 1.13 -13.62 13.02
N LEU A 400 0.17 -13.11 12.26
CA LEU A 400 -0.65 -13.94 11.36
C LEU A 400 0.20 -14.49 10.21
N VAL A 401 1.19 -13.72 9.76
CA VAL A 401 2.14 -14.10 8.72
C VAL A 401 3.56 -14.07 9.28
N ASP A 402 4.22 -15.22 9.44
CA ASP A 402 5.58 -15.27 9.98
C ASP A 402 6.68 -15.25 8.90
N LEU A 403 6.32 -15.48 7.63
CA LEU A 403 7.21 -15.39 6.48
C LEU A 403 6.45 -14.89 5.26
N GLY A 404 6.91 -13.78 4.69
CA GLY A 404 6.43 -13.21 3.42
C GLY A 404 7.52 -13.27 2.36
N VAL A 405 7.17 -13.70 1.13
CA VAL A 405 8.08 -13.70 -0.02
C VAL A 405 7.35 -13.16 -1.23
N ASN A 406 7.97 -12.21 -1.93
CA ASN A 406 7.55 -11.79 -3.26
C ASN A 406 8.73 -11.98 -4.22
N ALA A 407 8.46 -12.44 -5.45
CA ALA A 407 9.46 -12.51 -6.51
C ALA A 407 8.79 -12.36 -7.86
N GLY A 408 9.51 -11.82 -8.83
CA GLY A 408 8.95 -11.65 -10.17
C GLY A 408 9.97 -11.21 -11.20
N ILE A 409 9.47 -11.16 -12.44
CA ILE A 409 10.20 -10.74 -13.63
C ILE A 409 9.34 -9.76 -14.42
N THR A 410 9.96 -8.71 -14.93
CA THR A 410 9.32 -7.72 -15.80
C THR A 410 10.10 -7.58 -17.10
N LEU A 411 9.38 -7.44 -18.19
CA LEU A 411 9.90 -7.14 -19.52
C LEU A 411 9.36 -5.77 -19.93
N LYS A 412 10.24 -4.77 -19.97
CA LYS A 412 9.96 -3.44 -20.52
C LYS A 412 10.12 -3.47 -22.04
N ALA A 413 9.29 -2.70 -22.74
CA ALA A 413 9.28 -2.59 -24.21
C ALA A 413 9.20 -3.97 -24.90
N PRO A 414 8.19 -4.81 -24.59
CA PRO A 414 8.11 -6.18 -25.11
C PRO A 414 7.99 -6.24 -26.63
N PHE A 415 7.47 -5.20 -27.26
CA PHE A 415 7.24 -5.16 -28.71
C PHE A 415 7.83 -3.90 -29.33
N LYS A 416 8.24 -3.99 -30.58
CA LYS A 416 8.77 -2.84 -31.34
C LYS A 416 7.75 -1.69 -31.42
N GLY A 417 8.19 -0.48 -31.10
CA GLY A 417 7.33 0.71 -31.06
C GLY A 417 6.43 0.80 -29.82
N ARG A 418 6.67 -0.06 -28.82
CA ARG A 418 5.95 -0.09 -27.55
C ARG A 418 6.90 0.10 -26.37
N ASP A 419 7.68 1.18 -26.42
CA ASP A 419 8.83 1.42 -25.54
C ASP A 419 8.45 1.66 -24.08
N ASN A 420 7.20 2.04 -23.84
CA ASN A 420 6.67 2.32 -22.48
C ASN A 420 5.77 1.21 -21.94
N ASP A 421 5.54 0.14 -22.70
CA ASP A 421 4.76 -0.99 -22.23
C ASP A 421 5.60 -1.87 -21.31
N VAL A 422 4.93 -2.55 -20.37
CA VAL A 422 5.56 -3.49 -19.44
C VAL A 422 4.70 -4.77 -19.35
N ALA A 423 5.35 -5.92 -19.50
CA ALA A 423 4.78 -7.22 -19.17
C ALA A 423 5.41 -7.74 -17.88
N GLY A 424 4.65 -8.41 -17.03
CA GLY A 424 5.15 -8.93 -15.76
C GLY A 424 4.55 -10.29 -15.39
N LEU A 425 5.34 -11.09 -14.66
CA LEU A 425 4.91 -12.31 -13.98
C LEU A 425 5.52 -12.31 -12.58
N ALA A 426 4.68 -12.51 -11.55
CA ALA A 426 5.14 -12.48 -10.17
C ALA A 426 4.44 -13.51 -9.30
N VAL A 427 5.06 -13.82 -8.16
CA VAL A 427 4.52 -14.67 -7.11
C VAL A 427 4.62 -13.96 -5.76
N GLY A 428 3.52 -14.00 -4.98
CA GLY A 428 3.44 -13.60 -3.58
C GLY A 428 3.15 -14.83 -2.71
N TYR A 429 3.93 -15.03 -1.66
CA TYR A 429 3.79 -16.14 -0.72
C TYR A 429 3.70 -15.60 0.72
N ALA A 430 2.67 -16.02 1.44
CA ALA A 430 2.39 -15.65 2.82
C ALA A 430 2.23 -16.92 3.67
N LYS A 431 3.24 -17.27 4.47
CA LYS A 431 3.16 -18.39 5.41
C LYS A 431 2.44 -17.94 6.67
N ILE A 432 1.44 -18.69 7.06
CA ILE A 432 0.70 -18.44 8.31
C ILE A 432 1.61 -18.73 9.52
N GLY A 433 1.56 -17.86 10.52
CA GLY A 433 2.33 -17.96 11.74
C GLY A 433 2.09 -19.26 12.52
N SER A 434 3.12 -19.73 13.20
CA SER A 434 3.10 -21.04 13.87
C SER A 434 1.95 -21.18 14.87
N ASN A 435 1.67 -20.14 15.66
CA ASN A 435 0.59 -20.18 16.65
C ASN A 435 -0.79 -20.12 16.01
N ALA A 436 -0.97 -19.37 14.94
CA ALA A 436 -2.23 -19.39 14.18
C ALA A 436 -2.50 -20.76 13.53
N GLN A 437 -1.45 -21.47 13.08
CA GLN A 437 -1.56 -22.85 12.62
C GLN A 437 -1.89 -23.80 13.78
N GLY A 438 -1.19 -23.65 14.92
CA GLY A 438 -1.44 -24.43 16.14
C GLY A 438 -2.87 -24.28 16.65
N LEU A 439 -3.40 -23.05 16.67
CA LEU A 439 -4.80 -22.80 17.05
C LEU A 439 -5.79 -23.53 16.13
N ALA A 440 -5.52 -23.60 14.82
CA ALA A 440 -6.37 -24.32 13.89
C ALA A 440 -6.34 -25.85 14.16
N GLN A 441 -5.18 -26.40 14.51
CA GLN A 441 -5.03 -27.82 14.91
C GLN A 441 -5.76 -28.11 16.22
N ASP A 442 -5.61 -27.24 17.21
CA ASP A 442 -6.28 -27.34 18.51
C ASP A 442 -7.80 -27.23 18.36
N THR A 443 -8.28 -26.32 17.50
CA THR A 443 -9.71 -26.18 17.19
C THR A 443 -10.27 -27.47 16.61
N ALA A 444 -9.55 -28.13 15.70
CA ALA A 444 -9.95 -29.42 15.15
C ALA A 444 -9.98 -30.52 16.23
N SER A 445 -9.09 -30.44 17.22
CA SER A 445 -8.95 -31.45 18.28
C SER A 445 -9.96 -31.27 19.40
N PHE A 446 -10.22 -30.02 19.83
CA PHE A 446 -11.04 -29.72 21.00
C PHE A 446 -12.51 -29.41 20.70
N SER A 447 -12.81 -28.78 19.57
CA SER A 447 -14.16 -28.25 19.37
C SER A 447 -14.81 -28.60 18.03
N THR A 448 -14.07 -28.65 16.94
CA THR A 448 -14.62 -28.81 15.59
C THR A 448 -13.83 -29.84 14.77
N PRO A 449 -14.12 -31.14 14.90
CA PRO A 449 -13.48 -32.16 14.08
C PRO A 449 -13.58 -31.84 12.60
N GLY A 450 -12.45 -31.92 11.89
CA GLY A 450 -12.39 -31.56 10.46
C GLY A 450 -12.19 -30.07 10.18
N TYR A 451 -11.94 -29.25 11.20
CA TYR A 451 -11.61 -27.84 11.01
C TYR A 451 -10.42 -27.67 10.05
N PRO A 452 -10.52 -26.80 9.04
CA PRO A 452 -9.48 -26.64 8.02
C PRO A 452 -8.14 -26.24 8.62
N GLN A 453 -7.09 -26.92 8.20
CA GLN A 453 -5.74 -26.64 8.67
C GLN A 453 -5.14 -25.47 7.86
N ARG A 454 -4.61 -24.49 8.56
CA ARG A 454 -3.95 -23.32 7.96
C ARG A 454 -2.51 -23.64 7.59
N SER A 455 -2.00 -23.03 6.50
CA SER A 455 -0.59 -23.21 6.10
C SER A 455 0.00 -21.96 5.46
N ALA A 456 -0.27 -21.73 4.18
CA ALA A 456 0.21 -20.56 3.45
C ALA A 456 -0.79 -20.18 2.35
N GLU A 457 -0.83 -18.90 2.00
CA GLU A 457 -1.45 -18.38 0.79
C GLU A 457 -0.38 -18.12 -0.25
N THR A 458 -0.67 -18.41 -1.52
CA THR A 458 0.21 -18.11 -2.64
C THR A 458 -0.58 -17.43 -3.73
N ILE A 459 -0.11 -16.27 -4.21
CA ILE A 459 -0.66 -15.57 -5.36
C ILE A 459 0.31 -15.69 -6.53
N ILE A 460 -0.19 -15.98 -7.72
CA ILE A 460 0.53 -15.78 -8.98
C ILE A 460 -0.19 -14.71 -9.75
N GLU A 461 0.54 -13.72 -10.25
CA GLU A 461 -0.02 -12.63 -11.06
C GLU A 461 0.73 -12.51 -12.40
N ALA A 462 -0.03 -12.35 -13.46
CA ALA A 462 0.45 -12.01 -14.80
C ALA A 462 -0.22 -10.72 -15.25
N THR A 463 0.58 -9.73 -15.65
CA THR A 463 0.08 -8.40 -15.97
C THR A 463 0.69 -7.85 -17.26
N TYR A 464 -0.05 -6.97 -17.95
CA TYR A 464 0.42 -6.22 -19.10
C TYR A 464 -0.08 -4.78 -19.04
N GLN A 465 0.86 -3.83 -18.91
CA GLN A 465 0.60 -2.41 -18.96
C GLN A 465 0.81 -1.90 -20.38
N TYR A 466 -0.22 -1.31 -20.95
CA TYR A 466 -0.26 -0.72 -22.27
C TYR A 466 -0.31 0.81 -22.16
N GLN A 467 0.76 1.49 -22.55
CA GLN A 467 0.79 2.95 -22.57
C GLN A 467 0.07 3.47 -23.82
N VAL A 468 -1.14 4.02 -23.63
CA VAL A 468 -1.96 4.57 -24.73
C VAL A 468 -1.45 5.94 -25.15
N ALA A 469 -1.18 6.80 -24.17
CA ALA A 469 -0.60 8.12 -24.31
C ALA A 469 0.23 8.44 -23.07
N PRO A 470 1.11 9.44 -23.04
CA PRO A 470 1.92 9.73 -21.84
C PRO A 470 1.09 9.96 -20.56
N TRP A 471 -0.15 10.41 -20.70
CA TRP A 471 -1.10 10.65 -19.62
C TRP A 471 -2.10 9.52 -19.40
N TRP A 472 -2.11 8.43 -20.24
CA TRP A 472 -3.13 7.39 -20.18
C TRP A 472 -2.54 6.00 -20.34
N GLN A 473 -2.76 5.15 -19.35
CA GLN A 473 -2.35 3.74 -19.34
C GLN A 473 -3.58 2.84 -19.20
N LEU A 474 -3.57 1.71 -19.92
CA LEU A 474 -4.46 0.57 -19.71
C LEU A 474 -3.65 -0.61 -19.19
N GLN A 475 -4.27 -1.46 -18.39
CA GLN A 475 -3.62 -2.65 -17.86
C GLN A 475 -4.59 -3.83 -17.89
N ALA A 476 -4.13 -4.98 -18.37
CA ALA A 476 -4.80 -6.26 -18.26
C ALA A 476 -4.09 -7.09 -17.20
N ASP A 477 -4.86 -7.84 -16.40
CA ASP A 477 -4.35 -8.56 -15.25
C ASP A 477 -5.03 -9.90 -15.07
N PHE A 478 -4.26 -10.88 -14.61
CA PHE A 478 -4.74 -12.21 -14.21
C PHE A 478 -4.04 -12.63 -12.94
N GLN A 479 -4.82 -13.03 -11.93
CA GLN A 479 -4.31 -13.55 -10.67
C GLN A 479 -4.88 -14.92 -10.36
N TYR A 480 -4.07 -15.77 -9.74
CA TYR A 480 -4.51 -17.05 -9.21
C TYR A 480 -4.06 -17.21 -7.76
N ALA A 481 -5.03 -17.39 -6.85
CA ALA A 481 -4.80 -17.54 -5.42
C ALA A 481 -4.94 -19.00 -5.00
N PHE A 482 -3.89 -19.56 -4.44
CA PHE A 482 -3.90 -20.87 -3.80
C PHE A 482 -4.14 -20.71 -2.30
N ARG A 483 -5.09 -21.45 -1.76
CA ARG A 483 -5.40 -21.50 -0.32
C ARG A 483 -5.64 -20.11 0.28
N PRO A 484 -6.68 -19.38 -0.11
CA PRO A 484 -7.02 -18.05 0.40
C PRO A 484 -6.90 -17.99 1.94
N ALA A 485 -6.24 -16.92 2.45
CA ALA A 485 -5.87 -16.70 3.84
C ALA A 485 -5.18 -17.92 4.52
N GLY A 486 -4.41 -18.70 3.74
CA GLY A 486 -3.76 -19.91 4.21
C GLY A 486 -4.68 -21.10 4.42
N GLY A 487 -5.90 -21.07 3.90
CA GLY A 487 -6.89 -22.14 3.98
C GLY A 487 -7.87 -21.98 5.13
N ILE A 488 -8.42 -20.79 5.32
CA ILE A 488 -9.48 -20.52 6.30
C ILE A 488 -10.76 -21.29 6.00
N PRO A 489 -11.60 -21.57 7.02
CA PRO A 489 -12.93 -22.13 6.83
C PRO A 489 -13.77 -21.28 5.88
N ASN A 490 -14.53 -21.93 5.01
CA ASN A 490 -15.47 -21.23 4.17
C ASN A 490 -16.69 -20.76 5.01
N PRO A 491 -17.02 -19.48 5.06
CA PRO A 491 -18.13 -18.97 5.85
C PRO A 491 -19.50 -19.59 5.50
N VAL A 492 -19.67 -20.04 4.26
CA VAL A 492 -20.91 -20.70 3.77
C VAL A 492 -20.91 -22.21 4.09
N ASN A 493 -19.73 -22.84 4.14
CA ASN A 493 -19.55 -24.24 4.46
C ASN A 493 -18.31 -24.44 5.37
N PRO A 494 -18.44 -24.23 6.67
CA PRO A 494 -17.32 -24.20 7.61
C PRO A 494 -16.54 -25.52 7.77
N SER A 495 -17.07 -26.65 7.30
CA SER A 495 -16.34 -27.92 7.27
C SER A 495 -15.34 -28.03 6.12
N GLY A 496 -15.40 -27.12 5.15
CA GLY A 496 -14.45 -26.99 4.06
C GLY A 496 -13.67 -25.68 4.12
N ARG A 497 -12.51 -25.63 3.46
CA ARG A 497 -11.76 -24.37 3.30
C ARG A 497 -12.34 -23.53 2.16
N VAL A 498 -12.01 -22.23 2.11
CA VAL A 498 -12.20 -21.40 0.92
C VAL A 498 -11.37 -22.01 -0.24
N HIS A 499 -11.99 -22.14 -1.41
CA HIS A 499 -11.36 -22.75 -2.59
C HIS A 499 -10.42 -21.78 -3.29
N ASP A 500 -9.44 -22.35 -3.99
CA ASP A 500 -8.49 -21.62 -4.82
C ASP A 500 -9.22 -20.81 -5.90
N GLU A 501 -8.71 -19.63 -6.24
CA GLU A 501 -9.42 -18.58 -6.96
C GLU A 501 -8.69 -18.15 -8.21
N ALA A 502 -9.46 -17.78 -9.24
CA ALA A 502 -8.95 -17.14 -10.44
C ALA A 502 -9.63 -15.78 -10.63
N VAL A 503 -8.85 -14.73 -10.74
CA VAL A 503 -9.32 -13.34 -10.90
C VAL A 503 -8.78 -12.77 -12.20
N ILE A 504 -9.63 -12.08 -12.96
CA ILE A 504 -9.22 -11.24 -14.10
C ILE A 504 -9.50 -9.78 -13.78
N GLY A 505 -8.66 -8.90 -14.30
CA GLY A 505 -8.77 -7.47 -14.09
C GLY A 505 -8.45 -6.64 -15.31
N ILE A 506 -9.04 -5.47 -15.33
CA ILE A 506 -8.66 -4.38 -16.21
C ILE A 506 -8.56 -3.10 -15.38
N ARG A 507 -7.48 -2.33 -15.58
CA ARG A 507 -7.23 -1.06 -14.93
C ARG A 507 -6.99 0.02 -15.97
N THR A 508 -7.46 1.23 -15.70
CA THR A 508 -7.09 2.43 -16.44
C THR A 508 -6.52 3.45 -15.46
N VAL A 509 -5.44 4.11 -15.88
CA VAL A 509 -4.80 5.19 -15.10
C VAL A 509 -4.71 6.42 -15.98
N VAL A 510 -5.21 7.55 -15.48
CA VAL A 510 -5.24 8.83 -16.20
C VAL A 510 -4.57 9.91 -15.36
N ASN A 511 -3.55 10.56 -15.89
CA ASN A 511 -2.89 11.75 -15.30
C ASN A 511 -3.51 13.02 -15.89
N PHE A 512 -3.99 13.92 -15.01
CA PHE A 512 -4.68 15.14 -15.42
C PHE A 512 -3.81 16.38 -15.41
#